data_dc17ba085fa2fb2628c555703ff3126e
#
_entry.id   dc17ba085fa2fb2628c555703ff3126e
#
_cell.length_a   1.000
_cell.length_b   1.000
_cell.length_c   1.000
_cell.angle_alpha   90.00
_cell.angle_beta   90.00
_cell.angle_gamma   90.00
#
_symmetry.space_group_name_H-M   'P 1'
#
loop_
_entity.id
_entity.type
_entity.pdbx_description
1 polymer ?
#
loop_
_entity_poly.entity_id
_entity_poly.type
_entity_poly.pdbx_seq_one_letter_code
_entity_poly.pdbx_strand_id
1 'polypeptide(L)'
;VLGFPIKQTVFAYSFAALGGVVGKVFFGYLLDRLNPNIPVMIMMAMQSIGIFGLTLIDNYLFFTIFCFVFGLGFGGAMVLMSACFLKAFGSQNLGSVRGVSALLIVPVQPIGMVLVGTAFDLNLYLESFLLMGAITLIGFAIGSRIIIR
;
A
#
# COMPACT_ATOMS: atom_id res chain seq x y z
N VAL A 1 16.18 -11.61 -10.39
CA VAL A 1 14.75 -11.78 -10.36
C VAL A 1 14.15 -11.21 -11.64
N LEU A 2 14.07 -9.93 -11.88
CA LEU A 2 13.60 -9.34 -13.16
C LEU A 2 14.75 -9.02 -14.13
N GLY A 3 15.99 -9.47 -13.86
CA GLY A 3 17.14 -9.24 -14.71
C GLY A 3 17.65 -7.78 -14.78
N PHE A 4 17.04 -6.87 -14.04
CA PHE A 4 17.46 -5.46 -14.03
C PHE A 4 18.71 -5.24 -13.17
N PRO A 5 19.66 -4.38 -13.62
CA PRO A 5 20.80 -3.98 -12.82
C PRO A 5 20.35 -3.33 -11.48
N ILE A 6 21.12 -3.56 -10.42
CA ILE A 6 20.82 -3.03 -9.07
C ILE A 6 20.60 -1.52 -9.09
N LYS A 7 21.39 -0.76 -9.86
CA LYS A 7 21.23 0.70 -9.98
C LYS A 7 19.85 1.11 -10.51
N GLN A 8 19.33 0.40 -11.50
CA GLN A 8 18.00 0.67 -12.06
C GLN A 8 16.90 0.31 -11.07
N THR A 9 17.05 -0.78 -10.33
CA THR A 9 16.09 -1.18 -9.30
C THR A 9 16.03 -0.14 -8.16
N VAL A 10 17.17 0.34 -7.69
CA VAL A 10 17.23 1.40 -6.66
C VAL A 10 16.62 2.71 -7.17
N PHE A 11 16.86 3.07 -8.43
CA PHE A 11 16.27 4.25 -9.03
C PHE A 11 14.75 4.14 -9.13
N ALA A 12 14.20 3.00 -9.57
CA ALA A 12 12.76 2.76 -9.61
C ALA A 12 12.13 2.82 -8.20
N TYR A 13 12.83 2.30 -7.17
CA TYR A 13 12.39 2.41 -5.79
C TYR A 13 12.32 3.86 -5.30
N SER A 14 13.20 4.73 -5.79
CA SER A 14 13.13 6.17 -5.50
C SER A 14 11.85 6.81 -6.05
N PHE A 15 11.34 6.32 -7.18
CA PHE A 15 10.01 6.73 -7.69
C PHE A 15 8.87 6.26 -6.81
N ALA A 16 8.97 5.09 -6.17
CA ALA A 16 7.98 4.69 -5.17
C ALA A 16 7.97 5.65 -3.96
N ALA A 17 9.15 6.09 -3.51
CA ALA A 17 9.24 7.08 -2.44
C ALA A 17 8.63 8.44 -2.83
N LEU A 18 8.91 8.92 -4.05
CA LEU A 18 8.28 10.12 -4.61
C LEU A 18 6.77 9.97 -4.72
N GLY A 19 6.30 8.81 -5.22
CA GLY A 19 4.88 8.45 -5.23
C GLY A 19 4.26 8.54 -3.84
N GLY A 20 4.97 8.07 -2.81
CA GLY A 20 4.52 8.16 -1.41
C GLY A 20 4.33 9.60 -0.91
N VAL A 21 5.21 10.51 -1.30
CA VAL A 21 5.07 11.94 -0.96
C VAL A 21 3.87 12.56 -1.69
N VAL A 22 3.78 12.35 -3.00
CA VAL A 22 2.66 12.85 -3.81
C VAL A 22 1.34 12.24 -3.33
N GLY A 23 1.33 10.96 -2.99
CA GLY A 23 0.17 10.24 -2.48
C GLY A 23 -0.40 10.86 -1.20
N LYS A 24 0.45 11.30 -0.28
CA LYS A 24 -0.02 11.98 0.95
C LYS A 24 -0.81 13.26 0.62
N VAL A 25 -0.29 14.07 -0.29
CA VAL A 25 -0.95 15.33 -0.70
C VAL A 25 -2.23 15.03 -1.48
N PHE A 26 -2.17 14.10 -2.42
CA PHE A 26 -3.30 13.70 -3.26
C PHE A 26 -4.46 13.15 -2.42
N PHE A 27 -4.20 12.20 -1.53
CA PHE A 27 -5.23 11.61 -0.68
C PHE A 27 -5.70 12.56 0.42
N GLY A 28 -4.85 13.47 0.91
CA GLY A 28 -5.29 14.57 1.77
C GLY A 28 -6.34 15.43 1.07
N TYR A 29 -6.06 15.88 -0.15
CA TYR A 29 -7.01 16.65 -0.96
C TYR A 29 -8.31 15.90 -1.26
N LEU A 30 -8.24 14.59 -1.54
CA LEU A 30 -9.43 13.78 -1.75
C LEU A 30 -10.31 13.69 -0.49
N LEU A 31 -9.69 13.57 0.68
CA LEU A 31 -10.41 13.52 1.97
C LEU A 31 -11.17 14.80 2.29
N ASP A 32 -10.65 15.95 1.86
CA ASP A 32 -11.31 17.25 2.08
C ASP A 32 -12.55 17.41 1.18
N ARG A 33 -12.64 16.64 0.09
CA ARG A 33 -13.71 16.79 -0.90
C ARG A 33 -14.68 15.63 -1.02
N LEU A 34 -14.26 14.45 -0.61
CA LEU A 34 -15.01 13.21 -0.79
C LEU A 34 -15.27 12.51 0.54
N ASN A 35 -16.30 11.66 0.57
CA ASN A 35 -16.47 10.74 1.68
C ASN A 35 -15.22 9.89 1.86
N PRO A 36 -14.70 9.68 3.10
CA PRO A 36 -13.48 8.92 3.35
C PRO A 36 -13.45 7.51 2.74
N ASN A 37 -14.62 6.96 2.49
CA ASN A 37 -14.80 5.66 1.87
C ASN A 37 -14.21 5.61 0.45
N ILE A 38 -14.45 6.64 -0.35
CA ILE A 38 -14.00 6.71 -1.75
C ILE A 38 -12.47 6.75 -1.85
N PRO A 39 -11.76 7.66 -1.14
CA PRO A 39 -10.31 7.64 -1.12
C PRO A 39 -9.69 6.32 -0.64
N VAL A 40 -10.31 5.65 0.37
CA VAL A 40 -9.83 4.33 0.83
C VAL A 40 -9.92 3.29 -0.29
N MET A 41 -11.04 3.26 -1.03
CA MET A 41 -11.18 2.34 -2.17
C MET A 41 -10.18 2.64 -3.28
N ILE A 42 -10.00 3.91 -3.63
CA ILE A 42 -8.99 4.32 -4.64
C ILE A 42 -7.59 3.88 -4.21
N MET A 43 -7.23 4.09 -2.95
CA MET A 43 -5.94 3.70 -2.39
C MET A 43 -5.71 2.18 -2.49
N MET A 44 -6.69 1.37 -2.08
CA MET A 44 -6.59 -0.09 -2.15
C MET A 44 -6.48 -0.57 -3.60
N ALA A 45 -7.25 0.03 -4.52
CA ALA A 45 -7.16 -0.27 -5.96
C ALA A 45 -5.76 0.06 -6.51
N MET A 46 -5.20 1.23 -6.17
CA MET A 46 -3.86 1.63 -6.62
C MET A 46 -2.77 0.69 -6.07
N GLN A 47 -2.85 0.27 -4.81
CA GLN A 47 -1.92 -0.70 -4.25
C GLN A 47 -2.02 -2.05 -4.95
N SER A 48 -3.23 -2.56 -5.19
CA SER A 48 -3.44 -3.82 -5.91
C SER A 48 -2.88 -3.75 -7.34
N ILE A 49 -3.20 -2.69 -8.09
CA ILE A 49 -2.69 -2.46 -9.45
C ILE A 49 -1.15 -2.38 -9.43
N GLY A 50 -0.57 -1.66 -8.46
CA GLY A 50 0.88 -1.56 -8.31
C GLY A 50 1.52 -2.93 -8.08
N ILE A 51 1.00 -3.73 -7.15
CA ILE A 51 1.55 -5.05 -6.84
C ILE A 51 1.40 -6.01 -8.02
N PHE A 52 0.20 -6.14 -8.60
CA PHE A 52 -0.01 -7.01 -9.77
C PHE A 52 0.77 -6.54 -10.99
N GLY A 53 0.84 -5.23 -11.20
CA GLY A 53 1.67 -4.67 -12.27
C GLY A 53 3.13 -5.09 -12.15
N LEU A 54 3.69 -5.14 -10.94
CA LEU A 54 5.08 -5.57 -10.71
C LEU A 54 5.32 -7.05 -11.06
N THR A 55 4.30 -7.89 -11.14
CA THR A 55 4.44 -9.31 -11.51
C THR A 55 4.44 -9.56 -13.01
N LEU A 56 3.97 -8.62 -13.82
CA LEU A 56 3.71 -8.79 -15.25
C LEU A 56 4.74 -8.08 -16.15
N ILE A 57 5.88 -7.65 -15.62
CA ILE A 57 6.74 -6.69 -16.31
C ILE A 57 8.03 -7.31 -16.83
N ASP A 58 8.25 -7.11 -18.15
CA ASP A 58 9.52 -7.32 -18.82
C ASP A 58 10.25 -5.99 -19.16
N ASN A 59 9.59 -4.82 -18.94
CA ASN A 59 10.12 -3.52 -19.35
C ASN A 59 10.36 -2.62 -18.14
N TYR A 60 11.56 -2.05 -18.05
CA TYR A 60 11.99 -1.15 -16.96
C TYR A 60 11.11 0.09 -16.80
N LEU A 61 10.59 0.66 -17.90
CA LEU A 61 9.70 1.83 -17.83
C LEU A 61 8.41 1.51 -17.06
N PHE A 62 7.76 0.39 -17.41
CA PHE A 62 6.57 -0.06 -16.72
C PHE A 62 6.86 -0.40 -15.27
N PHE A 63 7.99 -1.04 -14.97
CA PHE A 63 8.43 -1.30 -13.60
C PHE A 63 8.47 -0.01 -12.77
N THR A 64 9.07 1.05 -13.30
CA THR A 64 9.17 2.35 -12.62
C THR A 64 7.79 2.99 -12.41
N ILE A 65 6.90 2.91 -13.41
CA ILE A 65 5.52 3.42 -13.32
C ILE A 65 4.74 2.69 -12.23
N PHE A 66 4.82 1.36 -12.18
CA PHE A 66 4.10 0.59 -11.16
C PHE A 66 4.67 0.79 -9.76
N CYS A 67 5.98 0.97 -9.61
CA CYS A 67 6.61 1.41 -8.37
C CYS A 67 6.02 2.75 -7.90
N PHE A 68 5.87 3.72 -8.80
CA PHE A 68 5.27 5.01 -8.48
C PHE A 68 3.81 4.89 -8.07
N VAL A 69 2.99 4.12 -8.80
CA VAL A 69 1.57 3.87 -8.50
C VAL A 69 1.41 3.18 -7.14
N PHE A 70 2.23 2.17 -6.86
CA PHE A 70 2.27 1.52 -5.55
C PHE A 70 2.61 2.53 -4.44
N GLY A 71 3.62 3.37 -4.69
CA GLY A 71 4.04 4.43 -3.77
C GLY A 71 2.92 5.43 -3.46
N LEU A 72 2.17 5.86 -4.47
CA LEU A 72 0.99 6.73 -4.30
C LEU A 72 -0.02 6.11 -3.33
N GLY A 73 -0.39 4.86 -3.53
CA GLY A 73 -1.31 4.14 -2.64
C GLY A 73 -0.75 4.00 -1.23
N PHE A 74 0.53 3.65 -1.09
CA PHE A 74 1.20 3.50 0.20
C PHE A 74 1.26 4.81 1.00
N GLY A 75 1.60 5.93 0.33
CA GLY A 75 1.58 7.26 0.94
C GLY A 75 0.19 7.68 1.41
N GLY A 76 -0.84 7.36 0.63
CA GLY A 76 -2.24 7.60 0.96
C GLY A 76 -2.71 6.84 2.20
N ALA A 77 -2.25 5.60 2.39
CA ALA A 77 -2.66 4.75 3.51
C ALA A 77 -2.43 5.42 4.87
N MET A 78 -1.30 6.10 5.05
CA MET A 78 -0.97 6.79 6.31
C MET A 78 -1.93 7.93 6.63
N VAL A 79 -2.32 8.69 5.60
CA VAL A 79 -3.25 9.84 5.75
C VAL A 79 -4.66 9.33 6.00
N LEU A 80 -5.10 8.37 5.22
CA LEU A 80 -6.44 7.78 5.31
C LEU A 80 -6.69 7.07 6.64
N MET A 81 -5.71 6.29 7.13
CA MET A 81 -5.78 5.64 8.43
C MET A 81 -6.01 6.66 9.55
N SER A 82 -5.29 7.78 9.52
CA SER A 82 -5.44 8.86 10.49
C SER A 82 -6.82 9.50 10.44
N ALA A 83 -7.32 9.77 9.25
CA ALA A 83 -8.64 10.36 9.04
C ALA A 83 -9.78 9.41 9.45
N CYS A 84 -9.65 8.12 9.15
CA CYS A 84 -10.62 7.11 9.59
C CYS A 84 -10.69 7.01 11.11
N PHE A 85 -9.53 7.02 11.80
CA PHE A 85 -9.49 7.01 13.26
C PHE A 85 -10.11 8.28 13.86
N LEU A 86 -9.81 9.44 13.28
CA LEU A 86 -10.40 10.70 13.72
C LEU A 86 -11.92 10.69 13.59
N LYS A 87 -12.43 10.17 12.47
CA LYS A 87 -13.88 10.08 12.22
C LYS A 87 -14.58 9.08 13.14
N ALA A 88 -13.95 7.93 13.42
CA ALA A 88 -14.54 6.86 14.21
C ALA A 88 -14.49 7.11 15.72
N PHE A 89 -13.40 7.71 16.24
CA PHE A 89 -13.11 7.79 17.67
C PHE A 89 -12.98 9.23 18.20
N GLY A 90 -13.07 10.22 17.33
CA GLY A 90 -12.90 11.63 17.68
C GLY A 90 -11.46 12.03 17.99
N SER A 91 -11.23 13.34 18.11
CA SER A 91 -9.88 13.89 18.33
C SER A 91 -9.31 13.59 19.72
N GLN A 92 -10.18 13.45 20.74
CA GLN A 92 -9.74 13.22 22.12
C GLN A 92 -9.07 11.85 22.33
N ASN A 93 -9.51 10.83 21.59
CA ASN A 93 -9.04 9.45 21.74
C ASN A 93 -8.00 9.05 20.67
N LEU A 94 -7.65 9.94 19.76
CA LEU A 94 -6.81 9.64 18.61
C LEU A 94 -5.43 9.07 19.01
N GLY A 95 -4.82 9.58 20.06
CA GLY A 95 -3.53 9.10 20.56
C GLY A 95 -3.61 7.66 21.08
N SER A 96 -4.61 7.37 21.91
CA SER A 96 -4.84 6.02 22.45
C SER A 96 -5.14 4.99 21.36
N VAL A 97 -6.01 5.35 20.40
CA VAL A 97 -6.36 4.47 19.28
C VAL A 97 -5.14 4.19 18.38
N ARG A 98 -4.33 5.20 18.11
CA ARG A 98 -3.07 5.01 17.37
C ARG A 98 -2.08 4.13 18.12
N GLY A 99 -1.95 4.30 19.44
CA GLY A 99 -1.11 3.47 20.28
C GLY A 99 -1.52 1.99 20.23
N VAL A 100 -2.81 1.70 20.45
CA VAL A 100 -3.34 0.33 20.35
C VAL A 100 -3.17 -0.25 18.94
N SER A 101 -3.44 0.53 17.90
CA SER A 101 -3.23 0.09 16.53
C SER A 101 -1.78 -0.23 16.24
N ALA A 102 -0.84 0.57 16.75
CA ALA A 102 0.60 0.31 16.60
C ALA A 102 1.01 -0.99 17.29
N LEU A 103 0.48 -1.28 18.50
CA LEU A 103 0.74 -2.56 19.19
C LEU A 103 0.30 -3.77 18.37
N LEU A 104 -0.73 -3.65 17.55
CA LEU A 104 -1.20 -4.74 16.69
C LEU A 104 -0.41 -4.82 15.38
N ILE A 105 -0.03 -3.69 14.79
CA ILE A 105 0.61 -3.64 13.48
C ILE A 105 2.12 -3.92 13.57
N VAL A 106 2.80 -3.37 14.59
CA VAL A 106 4.27 -3.47 14.72
C VAL A 106 4.77 -4.93 14.78
N PRO A 107 4.13 -5.87 15.52
CA PRO A 107 4.57 -7.27 15.51
C PRO A 107 4.37 -7.99 14.18
N VAL A 108 3.42 -7.54 13.35
CA VAL A 108 3.12 -8.18 12.05
C VAL A 108 4.17 -7.83 10.99
N GLN A 109 4.82 -6.67 11.10
CA GLN A 109 5.82 -6.23 10.12
C GLN A 109 7.04 -7.18 10.02
N PRO A 110 7.70 -7.60 11.12
CA PRO A 110 8.78 -8.56 11.06
C PRO A 110 8.36 -9.92 10.48
N ILE A 111 7.15 -10.38 10.79
CA ILE A 111 6.60 -11.62 10.24
C ILE A 111 6.51 -11.51 8.71
N GLY A 112 6.00 -10.40 8.21
CA GLY A 112 5.94 -10.13 6.76
C GLY A 112 7.33 -10.14 6.12
N MET A 113 8.33 -9.53 6.75
CA MET A 113 9.71 -9.52 6.25
C MET A 113 10.32 -10.92 6.18
N VAL A 114 10.11 -11.74 7.22
CA VAL A 114 10.60 -13.13 7.25
C VAL A 114 9.91 -13.96 6.16
N LEU A 115 8.60 -13.84 6.01
CA LEU A 115 7.85 -14.57 4.96
C LEU A 115 8.34 -14.20 3.55
N VAL A 116 8.56 -12.92 3.28
CA VAL A 116 9.10 -12.48 1.99
C VAL A 116 10.54 -12.96 1.79
N GLY A 117 11.37 -12.90 2.83
CA GLY A 117 12.76 -13.39 2.76
C GLY A 117 12.81 -14.87 2.47
N THR A 118 12.04 -15.71 3.18
CA THR A 118 11.98 -17.16 2.93
C THR A 118 11.41 -17.50 1.54
N ALA A 119 10.44 -16.75 1.05
CA ALA A 119 9.91 -16.91 -0.30
C ALA A 119 10.98 -16.59 -1.37
N PHE A 120 11.82 -15.60 -1.12
CA PHE A 120 12.97 -15.29 -1.97
C PHE A 120 13.99 -16.43 -2.01
N ASP A 121 14.35 -16.99 -0.85
CA ASP A 121 15.29 -18.11 -0.75
C ASP A 121 14.78 -19.36 -1.47
N LEU A 122 13.46 -19.57 -1.48
CA LEU A 122 12.78 -20.67 -2.16
C LEU A 122 12.47 -20.40 -3.64
N ASN A 123 12.87 -19.24 -4.19
CA ASN A 123 12.53 -18.77 -5.55
C ASN A 123 11.01 -18.64 -5.80
N LEU A 124 10.20 -18.47 -4.75
CA LEU A 124 8.75 -18.30 -4.80
C LEU A 124 8.34 -16.81 -4.78
N TYR A 125 9.14 -15.95 -5.40
CA TYR A 125 8.89 -14.50 -5.38
C TYR A 125 7.62 -14.10 -6.16
N LEU A 126 7.32 -14.78 -7.28
CA LEU A 126 6.12 -14.49 -8.06
C LEU A 126 4.86 -14.82 -7.25
N GLU A 127 4.83 -15.99 -6.65
CA GLU A 127 3.74 -16.46 -5.80
C GLU A 127 3.52 -15.55 -4.61
N SER A 128 4.59 -15.06 -3.98
CA SER A 128 4.48 -14.13 -2.86
C SER A 128 3.89 -12.78 -3.26
N PHE A 129 4.27 -12.23 -4.42
CA PHE A 129 3.65 -11.00 -4.94
C PHE A 129 2.19 -11.21 -5.31
N LEU A 130 1.84 -12.33 -5.95
CA LEU A 130 0.45 -12.67 -6.27
C LEU A 130 -0.40 -12.82 -5.01
N LEU A 131 0.13 -13.46 -3.97
CA LEU A 131 -0.54 -13.62 -2.68
C LEU A 131 -0.78 -12.27 -2.00
N MET A 132 0.21 -11.38 -1.98
CA MET A 132 0.06 -10.02 -1.45
C MET A 132 -0.98 -9.22 -2.24
N GLY A 133 -0.95 -9.32 -3.57
CA GLY A 133 -1.93 -8.69 -4.44
C GLY A 133 -3.35 -9.23 -4.18
N ALA A 134 -3.50 -10.53 -3.98
CA ALA A 134 -4.78 -11.14 -3.64
C ALA A 134 -5.31 -10.68 -2.28
N ILE A 135 -4.45 -10.59 -1.25
CA ILE A 135 -4.83 -10.07 0.07
C ILE A 135 -5.33 -8.62 -0.03
N THR A 136 -4.65 -7.76 -0.79
CA THR A 136 -5.09 -6.38 -0.98
C THR A 136 -6.40 -6.27 -1.75
N LEU A 137 -6.64 -7.14 -2.74
CA LEU A 137 -7.91 -7.22 -3.45
C LEU A 137 -9.06 -7.72 -2.57
N ILE A 138 -8.81 -8.70 -1.72
CA ILE A 138 -9.79 -9.17 -0.72
C ILE A 138 -10.14 -8.04 0.24
N GLY A 139 -9.13 -7.32 0.73
CA GLY A 139 -9.32 -6.12 1.55
C GLY A 139 -10.17 -5.06 0.85
N PHE A 140 -9.93 -4.81 -0.43
CA PHE A 140 -10.73 -3.92 -1.25
C PHE A 140 -12.19 -4.40 -1.38
N ALA A 141 -12.40 -5.68 -1.66
CA ALA A 141 -13.75 -6.26 -1.82
C ALA A 141 -14.55 -6.23 -0.51
N ILE A 142 -13.91 -6.52 0.62
CA ILE A 142 -14.54 -6.43 1.95
C ILE A 142 -14.81 -4.96 2.29
N GLY A 143 -13.84 -4.09 2.09
CA GLY A 143 -13.95 -2.66 2.34
C GLY A 143 -15.09 -2.04 1.54
N SER A 144 -15.24 -2.37 0.26
CA SER A 144 -16.31 -1.87 -0.58
C SER A 144 -17.71 -2.22 -0.06
N ARG A 145 -17.88 -3.40 0.55
CA ARG A 145 -19.17 -3.83 1.11
C ARG A 145 -19.51 -3.20 2.46
N ILE A 146 -18.51 -2.93 3.30
CA ILE A 146 -18.70 -2.37 4.64
C ILE A 146 -18.87 -0.85 4.56
N ILE A 147 -18.16 -0.23 3.64
CA ILE A 147 -18.01 1.22 3.52
C ILE A 147 -19.17 1.86 2.74
N ILE A 148 -19.84 1.13 1.83
CA ILE A 148 -20.96 1.63 1.03
C ILE A 148 -22.30 1.69 1.84
N ARG A 149 -22.34 1.16 3.05
CA ARG A 149 -23.42 1.35 4.00
C ARG A 149 -23.17 2.54 4.92
#